data_c5368b675166a8c41434ed5837af7f1a
#
_entry.id   c5368b675166a8c41434ed5837af7f1a
#
_cell.length_a   1.000
_cell.length_b   1.000
_cell.length_c   1.000
_cell.angle_alpha   90.00
_cell.angle_beta   90.00
_cell.angle_gamma   90.00
#
_symmetry.space_group_name_H-M   'P 1'
#
loop_
_entity.id
_entity.type
_entity.pdbx_description
1 polymer ?
#
loop_
_entity_poly.entity_id
_entity_poly.type
_entity_poly.pdbx_seq_one_letter_code
_entity_poly.pdbx_strand_id
1 'polypeptide(L)'
;MNTTSIENKKIAKEFFEALSSGSDAYLDFYTDESIIWTAGENAIGGRRTKKEIVEFAQGILAAFPNGISFNITGITAEDERVAVEISGEAIHASGHEYNNKYHFLLIIKDGKILELKEYMDTQLAAKILLGE
;
A
#
# COMPACT_ATOMS: atom_id res chain seq x y z
N MET A 1 -11.69 -13.17 -20.34
CA MET A 1 -11.31 -12.15 -19.33
C MET A 1 -12.01 -10.86 -19.69
N ASN A 2 -12.69 -10.24 -18.74
CA ASN A 2 -13.42 -9.04 -19.05
C ASN A 2 -12.53 -7.79 -19.02
N THR A 3 -12.96 -6.74 -19.70
CA THR A 3 -12.22 -5.48 -19.83
C THR A 3 -11.99 -4.81 -18.48
N THR A 4 -12.98 -4.87 -17.58
CA THR A 4 -12.88 -4.28 -16.24
C THR A 4 -11.70 -4.87 -15.47
N SER A 5 -11.52 -6.18 -15.47
CA SER A 5 -10.41 -6.84 -14.80
C SER A 5 -9.06 -6.42 -15.36
N ILE A 6 -8.96 -6.30 -16.69
CA ILE A 6 -7.73 -5.87 -17.38
C ILE A 6 -7.38 -4.43 -17.00
N GLU A 7 -8.36 -3.54 -17.07
CA GLU A 7 -8.18 -2.12 -16.72
C GLU A 7 -7.79 -1.93 -15.26
N ASN A 8 -8.44 -2.66 -14.36
CA ASN A 8 -8.20 -2.54 -12.93
C ASN A 8 -6.83 -3.09 -12.52
N LYS A 9 -6.34 -4.15 -13.19
CA LYS A 9 -4.97 -4.61 -13.00
C LYS A 9 -3.96 -3.53 -13.39
N LYS A 10 -4.21 -2.84 -14.49
CA LYS A 10 -3.36 -1.75 -14.96
C LYS A 10 -3.32 -0.61 -13.94
N ILE A 11 -4.48 -0.23 -13.43
CA ILE A 11 -4.59 0.83 -12.41
C ILE A 11 -3.82 0.44 -11.15
N ALA A 12 -3.95 -0.80 -10.71
CA ALA A 12 -3.21 -1.30 -9.54
C ALA A 12 -1.70 -1.20 -9.76
N LYS A 13 -1.20 -1.59 -10.93
CA LYS A 13 0.22 -1.48 -11.26
C LYS A 13 0.69 -0.03 -11.23
N GLU A 14 -0.06 0.87 -11.83
CA GLU A 14 0.26 2.29 -11.85
C GLU A 14 0.27 2.90 -10.45
N PHE A 15 -0.67 2.46 -9.59
CA PHE A 15 -0.72 2.89 -8.19
C PHE A 15 0.56 2.51 -7.44
N PHE A 16 1.00 1.26 -7.54
CA PHE A 16 2.20 0.82 -6.84
C PHE A 16 3.48 1.40 -7.42
N GLU A 17 3.52 1.73 -8.71
CA GLU A 17 4.61 2.49 -9.30
C GLU A 17 4.69 3.88 -8.68
N ALA A 18 3.55 4.57 -8.58
CA ALA A 18 3.48 5.89 -7.97
C ALA A 18 3.91 5.85 -6.49
N LEU A 19 3.44 4.84 -5.76
CA LEU A 19 3.78 4.67 -4.36
C LEU A 19 5.28 4.43 -4.18
N SER A 20 5.89 3.62 -5.04
CA SER A 20 7.33 3.33 -5.00
C SER A 20 8.19 4.54 -5.40
N SER A 21 7.64 5.46 -6.18
CA SER A 21 8.38 6.63 -6.65
C SER A 21 8.69 7.65 -5.54
N GLY A 22 7.98 7.55 -4.41
CA GLY A 22 8.13 8.48 -3.31
C GLY A 22 7.42 9.81 -3.50
N SER A 23 6.72 10.00 -4.62
CA SER A 23 5.91 11.20 -4.86
C SER A 23 4.52 11.01 -4.26
N ASP A 24 3.77 12.10 -4.20
CA ASP A 24 2.38 12.07 -3.72
C ASP A 24 1.36 11.72 -4.81
N ALA A 25 1.83 11.36 -6.00
CA ALA A 25 0.97 11.00 -7.14
C ALA A 25 -0.01 9.85 -6.82
N TYR A 26 0.36 8.95 -5.90
CA TYR A 26 -0.52 7.85 -5.49
C TYR A 26 -1.84 8.36 -4.90
N LEU A 27 -1.87 9.57 -4.34
CA LEU A 27 -3.07 10.15 -3.75
C LEU A 27 -4.18 10.40 -4.77
N ASP A 28 -3.80 10.59 -6.04
CA ASP A 28 -4.77 10.82 -7.12
C ASP A 28 -5.61 9.58 -7.43
N PHE A 29 -5.18 8.41 -6.96
CA PHE A 29 -5.95 7.16 -7.13
C PHE A 29 -7.07 7.02 -6.12
N TYR A 30 -7.10 7.84 -5.06
CA TYR A 30 -8.13 7.81 -4.02
C TYR A 30 -9.19 8.88 -4.25
N THR A 31 -10.35 8.67 -3.63
CA THR A 31 -11.39 9.70 -3.49
C THR A 31 -11.47 10.09 -2.00
N ASP A 32 -12.22 11.14 -1.70
CA ASP A 32 -12.45 11.55 -0.31
C ASP A 32 -13.21 10.48 0.50
N GLU A 33 -13.84 9.55 -0.19
CA GLU A 33 -14.60 8.45 0.43
C GLU A 33 -13.80 7.16 0.55
N SER A 34 -12.58 7.13 0.02
CA SER A 34 -11.72 5.94 0.07
C SER A 34 -11.36 5.57 1.50
N ILE A 35 -11.31 4.27 1.76
CA ILE A 35 -10.89 3.72 3.04
C ILE A 35 -9.63 2.90 2.84
N ILE A 36 -8.60 3.22 3.60
CA ILE A 36 -7.34 2.50 3.60
C ILE A 36 -7.25 1.76 4.94
N TRP A 37 -7.22 0.45 4.88
CA TRP A 37 -7.19 -0.38 6.08
C TRP A 37 -5.93 -1.23 6.12
N THR A 38 -5.31 -1.29 7.28
CA THR A 38 -4.11 -2.11 7.52
C THR A 38 -4.43 -3.14 8.60
N ALA A 39 -4.07 -4.39 8.34
CA ALA A 39 -4.26 -5.48 9.29
C ALA A 39 -3.35 -5.30 10.51
N GLY A 40 -3.79 -5.83 11.62
CA GLY A 40 -3.02 -5.88 12.86
C GLY A 40 -3.61 -5.01 13.96
N GLU A 41 -3.23 -5.34 15.18
CA GLU A 41 -3.75 -4.64 16.38
C GLU A 41 -2.73 -3.67 16.97
N ASN A 42 -1.56 -3.50 16.32
CA ASN A 42 -0.59 -2.50 16.75
C ASN A 42 -0.97 -1.11 16.23
N ALA A 43 -0.17 -0.10 16.55
CA ALA A 43 -0.44 1.29 16.20
C ALA A 43 -0.49 1.56 14.70
N ILE A 44 0.05 0.66 13.87
CA ILE A 44 0.05 0.80 12.41
C ILE A 44 -1.28 0.31 11.83
N GLY A 45 -1.92 -0.66 12.47
CA GLY A 45 -3.18 -1.22 12.02
C GLY A 45 -4.35 -0.26 12.14
N GLY A 46 -5.43 -0.57 11.43
CA GLY A 46 -6.68 0.17 11.51
C GLY A 46 -7.06 0.87 10.21
N ARG A 47 -8.12 1.64 10.28
CA ARG A 47 -8.72 2.32 9.13
C ARG A 47 -8.26 3.76 9.07
N ARG A 48 -7.99 4.22 7.84
CA ARG A 48 -7.60 5.61 7.57
C ARG A 48 -8.37 6.14 6.37
N THR A 49 -8.76 7.40 6.45
CA THR A 49 -9.31 8.14 5.31
C THR A 49 -8.14 8.63 4.44
N LYS A 50 -8.45 9.18 3.25
CA LYS A 50 -7.43 9.81 2.40
C LYS A 50 -6.65 10.89 3.17
N LYS A 51 -7.36 11.72 3.93
CA LYS A 51 -6.73 12.78 4.73
C LYS A 51 -5.78 12.21 5.78
N GLU A 52 -6.21 11.16 6.48
CA GLU A 52 -5.39 10.52 7.50
C GLU A 52 -4.18 9.80 6.91
N ILE A 53 -4.30 9.24 5.70
CA ILE A 53 -3.17 8.57 5.04
C ILE A 53 -2.08 9.57 4.66
N VAL A 54 -2.41 10.81 4.33
CA VAL A 54 -1.42 11.86 4.05
C VAL A 54 -0.54 12.09 5.28
N GLU A 55 -1.15 12.20 6.46
CA GLU A 55 -0.41 12.39 7.72
C GLU A 55 0.44 11.17 8.05
N PHE A 56 -0.14 9.98 7.89
CA PHE A 56 0.57 8.73 8.13
C PHE A 56 1.79 8.58 7.21
N ALA A 57 1.64 8.94 5.94
CA ALA A 57 2.72 8.85 4.96
C ALA A 57 3.91 9.74 5.30
N GLN A 58 3.68 10.88 5.96
CA GLN A 58 4.78 11.75 6.41
C GLN A 58 5.68 11.03 7.41
N GLY A 59 5.08 10.26 8.33
CA GLY A 59 5.82 9.43 9.27
C GLY A 59 6.61 8.32 8.58
N ILE A 60 6.02 7.71 7.56
CA ILE A 60 6.69 6.67 6.78
C ILE A 60 7.88 7.26 6.01
N LEU A 61 7.73 8.43 5.40
CA LEU A 61 8.83 9.09 4.69
C LEU A 61 9.99 9.42 5.63
N ALA A 62 9.69 9.86 6.85
CA ALA A 62 10.73 10.12 7.86
C ALA A 62 11.43 8.83 8.29
N ALA A 63 10.71 7.72 8.35
CA ALA A 63 11.25 6.43 8.76
C ALA A 63 12.08 5.76 7.66
N PHE A 64 11.85 6.08 6.39
CA PHE A 64 12.54 5.48 5.25
C PHE A 64 13.08 6.56 4.33
N PRO A 65 14.28 7.09 4.63
CA PRO A 65 14.85 8.23 3.87
C PRO A 65 14.98 7.97 2.37
N ASN A 66 15.16 6.71 1.96
CA ASN A 66 15.29 6.33 0.56
C ASN A 66 14.03 5.69 0.00
N GLY A 67 12.90 5.76 0.74
CA GLY A 67 11.63 5.21 0.31
C GLY A 67 11.52 3.71 0.46
N ILE A 68 10.42 3.17 -0.05
CA ILE A 68 10.14 1.74 -0.08
C ILE A 68 9.84 1.35 -1.52
N SER A 69 10.52 0.32 -2.02
CA SER A 69 10.20 -0.26 -3.32
C SER A 69 9.15 -1.35 -3.16
N PHE A 70 8.04 -1.24 -3.87
CA PHE A 70 6.96 -2.22 -3.86
C PHE A 70 7.01 -3.02 -5.17
N ASN A 71 7.56 -4.23 -5.09
CA ASN A 71 7.76 -5.09 -6.27
C ASN A 71 6.63 -6.09 -6.37
N ILE A 72 5.79 -5.96 -7.40
CA ILE A 72 4.65 -6.86 -7.61
C ILE A 72 5.15 -8.23 -8.03
N THR A 73 4.79 -9.26 -7.28
CA THR A 73 5.14 -10.65 -7.57
C THR A 73 3.95 -11.45 -8.11
N GLY A 74 2.74 -10.96 -7.94
CA GLY A 74 1.54 -11.59 -8.46
C GLY A 74 0.37 -10.63 -8.44
N ILE A 75 -0.52 -10.73 -9.41
CA ILE A 75 -1.71 -9.88 -9.50
C ILE A 75 -2.86 -10.68 -10.11
N THR A 76 -4.01 -10.63 -9.46
CA THR A 76 -5.22 -11.32 -9.89
C THR A 76 -6.40 -10.37 -9.74
N ALA A 77 -7.27 -10.34 -10.72
CA ALA A 77 -8.45 -9.47 -10.66
C ALA A 77 -9.71 -10.22 -11.08
N GLU A 78 -10.79 -9.92 -10.37
CA GLU A 78 -12.14 -10.31 -10.73
C GLU A 78 -13.00 -9.06 -10.59
N ASP A 79 -13.40 -8.50 -11.73
CA ASP A 79 -14.18 -7.26 -11.80
C ASP A 79 -13.53 -6.12 -11.00
N GLU A 80 -14.17 -5.63 -9.96
CA GLU A 80 -13.67 -4.52 -9.14
C GLU A 80 -12.59 -4.93 -8.14
N ARG A 81 -12.42 -6.22 -7.89
CA ARG A 81 -11.48 -6.73 -6.89
C ARG A 81 -10.15 -7.08 -7.51
N VAL A 82 -9.09 -6.51 -6.98
CA VAL A 82 -7.71 -6.79 -7.44
C VAL A 82 -6.87 -7.21 -6.25
N ALA A 83 -6.34 -8.43 -6.31
CA ALA A 83 -5.45 -8.96 -5.30
C ALA A 83 -4.00 -8.85 -5.79
N VAL A 84 -3.12 -8.26 -4.99
CA VAL A 84 -1.74 -7.95 -5.39
C VAL A 84 -0.79 -8.47 -4.31
N GLU A 85 0.11 -9.36 -4.74
CA GLU A 85 1.19 -9.83 -3.87
C GLU A 85 2.43 -9.01 -4.15
N ILE A 86 3.09 -8.54 -3.09
CA ILE A 86 4.22 -7.61 -3.20
C ILE A 86 5.36 -8.03 -2.28
N SER A 87 6.58 -7.93 -2.80
CA SER A 87 7.80 -8.00 -2.03
C SER A 87 8.34 -6.57 -1.87
N GLY A 88 8.37 -6.08 -0.64
CA GLY A 88 8.90 -4.75 -0.35
C GLY A 88 10.39 -4.78 -0.05
N GLU A 89 11.08 -3.70 -0.39
CA GLU A 89 12.50 -3.50 -0.07
C GLU A 89 12.70 -2.09 0.45
N ALA A 90 13.27 -1.98 1.64
CA ALA A 90 13.54 -0.69 2.24
C ALA A 90 14.63 -0.80 3.31
N ILE A 91 15.28 0.34 3.58
CA ILE A 91 16.20 0.47 4.71
C ILE A 91 15.61 1.52 5.65
N HIS A 92 15.31 1.11 6.87
CA HIS A 92 14.80 2.00 7.90
C HIS A 92 15.89 3.00 8.33
N ALA A 93 15.48 4.17 8.85
CA ALA A 93 16.41 5.19 9.33
C ALA A 93 17.41 4.67 10.36
N SER A 94 17.06 3.61 11.09
CA SER A 94 17.97 2.94 12.05
C SER A 94 19.08 2.12 11.38
N GLY A 95 19.02 1.94 10.06
CA GLY A 95 19.95 1.09 9.31
C GLY A 95 19.48 -0.35 9.13
N HIS A 96 18.37 -0.74 9.73
CA HIS A 96 17.82 -2.09 9.58
C HIS A 96 17.10 -2.25 8.25
N GLU A 97 17.24 -3.42 7.64
CA GLU A 97 16.44 -3.79 6.48
C GLU A 97 14.98 -3.97 6.89
N TYR A 98 14.08 -3.46 6.06
CA TYR A 98 12.64 -3.65 6.23
C TYR A 98 12.07 -4.20 4.93
N ASN A 99 12.30 -5.50 4.71
CA ASN A 99 11.88 -6.20 3.50
C ASN A 99 10.59 -6.96 3.77
N ASN A 100 9.51 -6.22 3.99
CA ASN A 100 8.22 -6.81 4.33
C ASN A 100 7.55 -7.46 3.11
N LYS A 101 6.71 -8.44 3.39
CA LYS A 101 5.88 -9.09 2.37
C LYS A 101 4.45 -8.63 2.57
N TYR A 102 3.80 -8.30 1.45
CA TYR A 102 2.46 -7.71 1.48
C TYR A 102 1.50 -8.50 0.61
N HIS A 103 0.27 -8.51 1.04
CA HIS A 103 -0.87 -8.85 0.21
C HIS A 103 -1.86 -7.70 0.30
N PHE A 104 -2.15 -7.08 -0.84
CA PHE A 104 -3.13 -6.00 -0.90
C PHE A 104 -4.40 -6.48 -1.60
N LEU A 105 -5.55 -6.08 -1.09
CA LEU A 105 -6.81 -6.24 -1.79
C LEU A 105 -7.36 -4.85 -2.06
N LEU A 106 -7.53 -4.54 -3.34
CA LEU A 106 -8.03 -3.26 -3.80
C LEU A 106 -9.43 -3.42 -4.36
N ILE A 107 -10.33 -2.49 -4.03
CA ILE A 107 -11.61 -2.36 -4.71
C ILE A 107 -11.48 -1.11 -5.60
N ILE A 108 -11.50 -1.32 -6.91
CA ILE A 108 -11.29 -0.28 -7.91
C ILE A 108 -12.56 -0.10 -8.73
N LYS A 109 -13.05 1.14 -8.79
CA LYS A 109 -14.24 1.48 -9.55
C LYS A 109 -14.04 2.84 -10.22
N ASP A 110 -14.37 2.92 -11.49
CA ASP A 110 -14.25 4.15 -12.27
C ASP A 110 -12.86 4.78 -12.18
N GLY A 111 -11.84 3.95 -12.21
CA GLY A 111 -10.44 4.38 -12.17
C GLY A 111 -9.92 4.78 -10.80
N LYS A 112 -10.72 4.63 -9.75
CA LYS A 112 -10.33 5.03 -8.40
C LYS A 112 -10.34 3.84 -7.43
N ILE A 113 -9.43 3.88 -6.47
CA ILE A 113 -9.38 2.89 -5.38
C ILE A 113 -10.32 3.35 -4.28
N LEU A 114 -11.43 2.64 -4.13
CA LEU A 114 -12.43 2.94 -3.10
C LEU A 114 -12.06 2.33 -1.76
N GLU A 115 -11.39 1.19 -1.79
CA GLU A 115 -10.94 0.52 -0.59
C GLU A 115 -9.61 -0.17 -0.85
N LEU A 116 -8.68 -0.03 0.07
CA LEU A 116 -7.42 -0.74 0.05
C LEU A 116 -7.27 -1.46 1.38
N LYS A 117 -7.05 -2.77 1.31
CA LYS A 117 -6.76 -3.59 2.49
C LYS A 117 -5.33 -4.08 2.39
N GLU A 118 -4.53 -3.73 3.38
CA GLU A 118 -3.11 -4.07 3.42
C GLU A 118 -2.87 -5.15 4.48
N TYR A 119 -2.34 -6.28 4.05
CA TYR A 119 -1.89 -7.36 4.93
C TYR A 119 -0.37 -7.47 4.80
N MET A 120 0.30 -7.71 5.91
CA MET A 120 1.76 -7.79 5.93
C MET A 120 2.24 -8.64 7.10
N ASP A 121 3.54 -8.85 7.19
CA ASP A 121 4.13 -9.38 8.40
C ASP A 121 4.09 -8.28 9.47
N THR A 122 3.09 -8.34 10.33
CA THR A 122 2.85 -7.32 11.36
C THR A 122 3.87 -7.39 12.49
N GLN A 123 4.47 -8.55 12.71
CA GLN A 123 5.53 -8.70 13.70
C GLN A 123 6.79 -7.94 13.27
N LEU A 124 7.18 -8.08 12.00
CA LEU A 124 8.30 -7.32 11.44
C LEU A 124 8.03 -5.82 11.48
N ALA A 125 6.81 -5.42 11.10
CA ALA A 125 6.40 -4.01 11.14
C ALA A 125 6.51 -3.44 12.56
N ALA A 126 6.00 -4.15 13.56
CA ALA A 126 6.09 -3.72 14.95
C ALA A 126 7.53 -3.58 15.42
N LYS A 127 8.37 -4.56 15.09
CA LYS A 127 9.79 -4.57 15.48
C LYS A 127 10.54 -3.36 14.91
N ILE A 128 10.40 -3.10 13.63
CA ILE A 128 11.18 -2.07 12.95
C ILE A 128 10.55 -0.68 13.09
N LEU A 129 9.24 -0.55 12.91
CA LEU A 129 8.57 0.74 12.90
C LEU A 129 8.20 1.24 14.30
N LEU A 130 7.90 0.34 15.22
CA LEU A 130 7.45 0.68 16.56
C LEU A 130 8.50 0.38 17.63
N GLY A 131 9.60 -0.28 17.29
CA GLY A 131 10.66 -0.63 18.23
C GLY A 131 10.27 -1.71 19.26
N GLU A 132 9.29 -2.53 18.89
CA GLU A 132 8.77 -3.57 19.80
C GLU A 132 9.46 -4.91 19.68
#